data_416548f27816634c5eee9bcb97a72b73
#
_entry.id   416548f27816634c5eee9bcb97a72b73
#
_cell.length_a   1.000
_cell.length_b   1.000
_cell.length_c   1.000
_cell.angle_alpha   90.00
_cell.angle_beta   90.00
_cell.angle_gamma   90.00
#
_symmetry.space_group_name_H-M   'P 1'
#
loop_
_entity.id
_entity.type
_entity.pdbx_description
1 polymer ?
#
loop_
_entity_poly.entity_id
_entity_poly.type
_entity_poly.pdbx_seq_one_letter_code
_entity_poly.pdbx_strand_id
1 'polypeptide(L)'
;VRLFGVEPERIEVVIHRQSIIHSMVEYIDNTVIAQLGLPDMRSAVRYALTFPGRTEVRSAGLDFASVGTLTFDRPDEKAFPLLNAGREAYKMGGTALCSLIAADERAVGEFIAGNIGFGDISRAVFAALDKVKVYGISEESIYEARREADEVCSEIIKNM
;
A
#
# COMPACT_ATOMS: atom_id res chain seq x y z
N VAL A 1 8.18 -3.42 6.71
CA VAL A 1 9.40 -4.20 6.45
C VAL A 1 10.63 -3.30 6.45
N ARG A 2 10.90 -2.53 5.39
CA ARG A 2 12.17 -1.80 5.18
C ARG A 2 12.49 -0.75 6.26
N LEU A 3 11.50 -0.05 6.79
CA LEU A 3 11.70 0.98 7.82
C LEU A 3 11.96 0.39 9.21
N PHE A 4 11.32 -0.73 9.53
CA PHE A 4 11.35 -1.29 10.89
C PHE A 4 12.05 -2.65 10.97
N GLY A 5 12.54 -3.21 9.87
CA GLY A 5 13.16 -4.53 9.83
C GLY A 5 12.21 -5.67 10.25
N VAL A 6 10.90 -5.48 10.08
CA VAL A 6 9.89 -6.46 10.45
C VAL A 6 9.51 -7.28 9.22
N GLU A 7 9.45 -8.61 9.36
CA GLU A 7 9.05 -9.50 8.27
C GLU A 7 7.59 -9.28 7.87
N PRO A 8 7.23 -9.47 6.57
CA PRO A 8 5.88 -9.25 6.07
C PRO A 8 4.80 -10.04 6.80
N GLU A 9 5.12 -11.24 7.29
CA GLU A 9 4.22 -12.12 8.03
C GLU A 9 3.80 -11.54 9.39
N ARG A 10 4.59 -10.62 9.93
CA ARG A 10 4.30 -9.91 11.17
C ARG A 10 3.54 -8.60 10.95
N ILE A 11 3.17 -8.30 9.71
CA ILE A 11 2.42 -7.10 9.36
C ILE A 11 0.99 -7.53 8.99
N GLU A 12 0.05 -7.16 9.85
CA GLU A 12 -1.37 -7.38 9.59
C GLU A 12 -2.03 -6.12 9.02
N VAL A 13 -3.07 -6.34 8.22
CA VAL A 13 -3.92 -5.27 7.69
C VAL A 13 -5.32 -5.44 8.24
N VAL A 14 -5.86 -4.37 8.78
CA VAL A 14 -7.26 -4.28 9.21
C VAL A 14 -7.95 -3.12 8.51
N ILE A 15 -9.23 -3.27 8.24
CA ILE A 15 -10.06 -2.21 7.67
C ILE A 15 -10.69 -1.43 8.83
N HIS A 16 -10.40 -0.16 8.90
CA HIS A 16 -10.95 0.77 9.90
C HIS A 16 -11.62 1.94 9.19
N ARG A 17 -12.94 1.85 9.01
CA ARG A 17 -13.71 2.77 8.15
C ARG A 17 -13.70 4.21 8.66
N GLN A 18 -13.65 4.42 9.97
CA GLN A 18 -13.58 5.75 10.57
C GLN A 18 -12.22 6.43 10.34
N SER A 19 -11.19 5.67 10.01
CA SER A 19 -9.83 6.16 9.76
C SER A 19 -9.30 7.06 10.89
N ILE A 20 -9.61 6.73 12.14
CA ILE A 20 -9.13 7.43 13.34
C ILE A 20 -7.85 6.79 13.83
N ILE A 21 -7.78 5.45 13.84
CA ILE A 21 -6.56 4.71 14.09
C ILE A 21 -5.81 4.53 12.77
N HIS A 22 -4.57 4.99 12.72
CA HIS A 22 -3.75 4.94 11.49
C HIS A 22 -2.69 3.84 11.53
N SER A 23 -2.25 3.46 12.74
CA SER A 23 -1.29 2.37 12.94
C SER A 23 -1.39 1.82 14.35
N MET A 24 -1.00 0.56 14.50
CA MET A 24 -0.93 -0.13 15.78
C MET A 24 0.35 -0.94 15.85
N VAL A 25 0.89 -1.08 17.05
CA VAL A 25 2.01 -1.98 17.35
C VAL A 25 1.58 -2.90 18.48
N GLU A 26 1.61 -4.20 18.22
CA GLU A 26 1.41 -5.24 19.22
C GLU A 26 2.77 -5.72 19.74
N TYR A 27 2.91 -5.75 21.05
CA TYR A 27 4.11 -6.21 21.74
C TYR A 27 4.02 -7.70 22.09
N ILE A 28 5.13 -8.26 22.55
CA ILE A 28 5.24 -9.69 22.90
C ILE A 28 4.36 -10.12 24.08
N ASP A 29 3.87 -9.17 24.86
CA ASP A 29 2.92 -9.36 25.97
C ASP A 29 1.47 -9.17 25.54
N ASN A 30 1.20 -9.09 24.24
CA ASN A 30 -0.09 -8.79 23.61
C ASN A 30 -0.65 -7.38 23.94
N THR A 31 0.14 -6.49 24.52
CA THR A 31 -0.25 -5.09 24.66
C THR A 31 -0.20 -4.40 23.31
N VAL A 32 -1.25 -3.64 22.97
CA VAL A 32 -1.33 -2.90 21.72
C VAL A 32 -1.27 -1.40 21.99
N ILE A 33 -0.34 -0.71 21.29
CA ILE A 33 -0.28 0.76 21.26
C ILE A 33 -0.74 1.23 19.89
N ALA A 34 -1.66 2.19 19.86
CA ALA A 34 -2.22 2.74 18.64
C ALA A 34 -1.95 4.24 18.50
N GLN A 35 -1.67 4.68 17.28
CA GLN A 35 -1.66 6.09 16.95
C GLN A 35 -3.04 6.50 16.44
N LEU A 36 -3.65 7.47 17.10
CA LEU A 36 -4.97 7.99 16.78
C LEU A 36 -4.88 9.48 16.41
N GLY A 37 -5.78 9.90 15.52
CA GLY A 37 -5.93 11.30 15.12
C GLY A 37 -7.06 11.48 14.12
N LEU A 38 -7.42 12.73 13.85
CA LEU A 38 -8.28 13.03 12.72
C LEU A 38 -7.55 12.68 11.41
N PRO A 39 -8.28 12.20 10.37
CA PRO A 39 -7.68 11.84 9.08
C PRO A 39 -7.21 13.09 8.31
N ASP A 40 -6.06 13.63 8.71
CA ASP A 40 -5.46 14.86 8.18
C ASP A 40 -3.95 14.68 8.03
N MET A 41 -3.49 14.57 6.78
CA MET A 41 -2.08 14.41 6.43
C MET A 41 -1.19 15.57 6.90
N ARG A 42 -1.75 16.75 7.12
CA ARG A 42 -1.00 17.90 7.65
C ARG A 42 -0.36 17.60 9.01
N SER A 43 -0.97 16.71 9.80
CA SER A 43 -0.43 16.30 11.10
C SER A 43 0.86 15.50 10.94
N ALA A 44 0.90 14.54 10.01
CA ALA A 44 2.10 13.74 9.73
C ALA A 44 3.23 14.58 9.14
N VAL A 45 2.91 15.42 8.15
CA VAL A 45 3.89 16.33 7.51
C VAL A 45 4.48 17.30 8.54
N ARG A 46 3.64 17.90 9.39
CA ARG A 46 4.11 18.81 10.44
C ARG A 46 5.07 18.11 11.40
N TYR A 47 4.71 16.91 11.87
CA TYR A 47 5.58 16.17 12.76
C TYR A 47 6.92 15.83 12.11
N ALA A 48 6.92 15.44 10.84
CA ALA A 48 8.16 15.19 10.10
C ALA A 48 9.06 16.43 10.02
N LEU A 49 8.47 17.61 9.84
CA LEU A 49 9.22 18.88 9.77
C LEU A 49 9.71 19.38 11.13
N THR A 50 9.07 19.00 12.23
CA THR A 50 9.39 19.50 13.58
C THR A 50 10.04 18.48 14.49
N PHE A 51 10.24 17.26 13.99
CA PHE A 51 10.84 16.14 14.75
C PHE A 51 12.15 16.57 15.45
N PRO A 52 12.37 16.19 16.72
CA PRO A 52 11.53 15.36 17.60
C PRO A 52 10.44 16.15 18.36
N GLY A 53 10.35 17.44 18.17
CA GLY A 53 9.36 18.30 18.82
C GLY A 53 7.96 18.16 18.24
N ARG A 54 6.97 18.68 18.97
CA ARG A 54 5.59 18.83 18.51
C ARG A 54 5.16 20.27 18.64
N THR A 55 4.63 20.84 17.55
CA THR A 55 4.16 22.22 17.55
C THR A 55 2.67 22.27 17.87
N GLU A 56 2.28 23.34 18.54
CA GLU A 56 0.88 23.64 18.82
C GLU A 56 0.08 23.82 17.51
N VAL A 57 -1.16 23.39 17.52
CA VAL A 57 -2.07 23.45 16.37
C VAL A 57 -3.40 24.06 16.80
N ARG A 58 -3.90 24.98 16.00
CA ARG A 58 -5.22 25.61 16.21
C ARG A 58 -6.40 24.82 15.65
N SER A 59 -6.19 23.57 15.14
CA SER A 59 -7.27 22.69 14.71
C SER A 59 -7.91 21.98 15.89
N ALA A 60 -9.18 21.60 15.77
CA ALA A 60 -9.86 20.75 16.73
C ALA A 60 -9.10 19.43 16.94
N GLY A 61 -8.99 19.01 18.19
CA GLY A 61 -8.47 17.68 18.53
C GLY A 61 -9.51 16.58 18.30
N LEU A 62 -9.10 15.34 18.54
CA LEU A 62 -10.01 14.19 18.53
C LEU A 62 -10.89 14.24 19.79
N ASP A 63 -12.22 14.27 19.61
CA ASP A 63 -13.19 14.15 20.69
C ASP A 63 -13.68 12.71 20.77
N PHE A 64 -13.19 11.95 21.74
CA PHE A 64 -13.54 10.54 21.92
C PHE A 64 -15.02 10.32 22.25
N ALA A 65 -15.67 11.26 22.92
CA ALA A 65 -17.09 11.16 23.21
C ALA A 65 -17.94 11.24 21.94
N SER A 66 -17.57 12.11 21.01
CA SER A 66 -18.22 12.24 19.71
C SER A 66 -17.89 11.06 18.77
N VAL A 67 -16.69 10.49 18.86
CA VAL A 67 -16.30 9.30 18.09
C VAL A 67 -17.13 8.08 18.50
N GLY A 68 -17.36 7.89 19.79
CA GLY A 68 -18.16 6.81 20.36
C GLY A 68 -17.56 5.42 20.12
N THR A 69 -17.75 4.84 18.94
CA THR A 69 -17.35 3.47 18.62
C THR A 69 -16.33 3.41 17.50
N LEU A 70 -15.29 2.61 17.66
CA LEU A 70 -14.33 2.26 16.62
C LEU A 70 -14.60 0.83 16.15
N THR A 71 -14.63 0.62 14.84
CA THR A 71 -14.92 -0.68 14.23
C THR A 71 -13.76 -1.15 13.37
N PHE A 72 -13.55 -2.47 13.34
CA PHE A 72 -12.51 -3.11 12.58
C PHE A 72 -13.06 -4.32 11.84
N ASP A 73 -12.70 -4.45 10.57
CA ASP A 73 -13.03 -5.59 9.72
C ASP A 73 -11.76 -6.22 9.16
N ARG A 74 -11.84 -7.48 8.76
CA ARG A 74 -10.77 -8.11 7.98
C ARG A 74 -10.87 -7.65 6.52
N PRO A 75 -9.74 -7.48 5.81
CA PRO A 75 -9.77 -7.19 4.38
C PRO A 75 -10.39 -8.36 3.61
N ASP A 76 -11.17 -8.04 2.60
CA ASP A 76 -11.66 -9.03 1.63
C ASP A 76 -10.59 -9.29 0.57
N GLU A 77 -9.72 -10.26 0.82
CA GLU A 77 -8.62 -10.61 -0.07
C GLU A 77 -9.08 -11.21 -1.41
N LYS A 78 -10.34 -11.65 -1.51
CA LYS A 78 -10.92 -12.11 -2.79
C LYS A 78 -11.31 -10.93 -3.67
N ALA A 79 -11.90 -9.90 -3.07
CA ALA A 79 -12.26 -8.68 -3.77
C ALA A 79 -11.04 -7.80 -4.07
N PHE A 80 -10.01 -7.86 -3.21
CA PHE A 80 -8.79 -7.05 -3.30
C PHE A 80 -7.52 -7.92 -3.30
N PRO A 81 -7.32 -8.78 -4.31
CA PRO A 81 -6.24 -9.77 -4.32
C PRO A 81 -4.83 -9.15 -4.40
N LEU A 82 -4.69 -7.91 -4.87
CA LEU A 82 -3.41 -7.22 -4.93
C LEU A 82 -2.79 -6.93 -3.55
N LEU A 83 -3.59 -7.02 -2.47
CA LEU A 83 -3.05 -6.92 -1.11
C LEU A 83 -1.95 -7.97 -0.85
N ASN A 84 -2.16 -9.19 -1.34
CA ASN A 84 -1.17 -10.26 -1.21
C ASN A 84 -0.06 -10.20 -2.26
N ALA A 85 -0.31 -9.61 -3.43
CA ALA A 85 0.70 -9.46 -4.46
C ALA A 85 1.96 -8.72 -3.97
N GLY A 86 1.78 -7.69 -3.11
CA GLY A 86 2.89 -6.98 -2.50
C GLY A 86 3.77 -7.86 -1.60
N ARG A 87 3.16 -8.79 -0.85
CA ARG A 87 3.88 -9.76 0.00
C ARG A 87 4.65 -10.76 -0.84
N GLU A 88 4.03 -11.28 -1.90
CA GLU A 88 4.68 -12.25 -2.79
C GLU A 88 5.81 -11.60 -3.59
N ALA A 89 5.61 -10.40 -4.13
CA ALA A 89 6.67 -9.66 -4.81
C ALA A 89 7.85 -9.33 -3.87
N TYR A 90 7.59 -9.06 -2.59
CA TYR A 90 8.65 -8.89 -1.60
C TYR A 90 9.46 -10.19 -1.41
N LYS A 91 8.80 -11.35 -1.31
CA LYS A 91 9.45 -12.65 -1.17
C LYS A 91 10.27 -13.02 -2.39
N MET A 92 9.80 -12.69 -3.59
CA MET A 92 10.54 -12.90 -4.83
C MET A 92 11.85 -12.10 -4.86
N GLY A 93 11.88 -10.95 -4.19
CA GLY A 93 13.06 -10.10 -4.10
C GLY A 93 13.39 -9.37 -5.40
N GLY A 94 14.63 -8.96 -5.56
CA GLY A 94 15.10 -8.24 -6.75
C GLY A 94 14.18 -7.07 -7.13
N THR A 95 13.87 -6.95 -8.42
CA THR A 95 13.03 -5.90 -8.99
C THR A 95 11.53 -6.21 -8.99
N ALA A 96 11.09 -7.33 -8.39
CA ALA A 96 9.67 -7.76 -8.43
C ALA A 96 8.70 -6.69 -7.90
N LEU A 97 9.04 -5.99 -6.81
CA LEU A 97 8.23 -4.87 -6.30
C LEU A 97 8.18 -3.70 -7.28
N CYS A 98 9.26 -3.43 -8.01
CA CYS A 98 9.28 -2.36 -9.02
C CYS A 98 8.36 -2.68 -10.19
N SER A 99 8.36 -3.94 -10.63
CA SER A 99 7.46 -4.43 -11.68
C SER A 99 5.99 -4.41 -11.23
N LEU A 100 5.71 -4.83 -9.99
CA LEU A 100 4.36 -4.77 -9.42
C LEU A 100 3.81 -3.33 -9.43
N ILE A 101 4.62 -2.37 -8.93
CA ILE A 101 4.20 -0.96 -8.87
C ILE A 101 3.95 -0.41 -10.27
N ALA A 102 4.82 -0.69 -11.23
CA ALA A 102 4.66 -0.18 -12.59
C ALA A 102 3.43 -0.74 -13.30
N ALA A 103 3.17 -2.05 -13.15
CA ALA A 103 1.97 -2.68 -13.70
C ALA A 103 0.69 -2.13 -13.05
N ASP A 104 0.70 -1.91 -11.73
CA ASP A 104 -0.43 -1.33 -11.00
C ASP A 104 -0.69 0.12 -11.43
N GLU A 105 0.34 0.96 -11.49
CA GLU A 105 0.23 2.35 -11.98
C GLU A 105 -0.38 2.41 -13.38
N ARG A 106 0.04 1.51 -14.30
CA ARG A 106 -0.53 1.40 -15.64
C ARG A 106 -2.01 1.02 -15.59
N ALA A 107 -2.35 -0.06 -14.90
CA ALA A 107 -3.72 -0.57 -14.84
C ALA A 107 -4.68 0.42 -14.17
N VAL A 108 -4.25 1.09 -13.09
CA VAL A 108 -5.01 2.16 -12.43
C VAL A 108 -5.21 3.35 -13.38
N GLY A 109 -4.17 3.74 -14.14
CA GLY A 109 -4.29 4.80 -15.14
C GLY A 109 -5.35 4.50 -16.20
N GLU A 110 -5.38 3.27 -16.73
CA GLU A 110 -6.36 2.82 -17.72
C GLU A 110 -7.79 2.73 -17.13
N PHE A 111 -7.90 2.32 -15.86
CA PHE A 111 -9.18 2.35 -15.15
C PHE A 111 -9.70 3.79 -14.98
N ILE A 112 -8.87 4.73 -14.57
CA ILE A 112 -9.24 6.15 -14.42
C ILE A 112 -9.65 6.75 -15.77
N ALA A 113 -8.99 6.34 -16.85
CA ALA A 113 -9.34 6.73 -18.22
C ALA A 113 -10.66 6.09 -18.74
N GLY A 114 -11.22 5.12 -18.00
CA GLY A 114 -12.44 4.43 -18.37
C GLY A 114 -12.25 3.31 -19.41
N ASN A 115 -11.01 2.88 -19.66
CA ASN A 115 -10.69 1.86 -20.66
C ASN A 115 -10.90 0.44 -20.13
N ILE A 116 -10.85 0.22 -18.81
CA ILE A 116 -11.06 -1.08 -18.14
C ILE A 116 -11.93 -0.92 -16.90
N GLY A 117 -12.53 -2.03 -16.44
CA GLY A 117 -13.27 -2.08 -15.18
C GLY A 117 -12.38 -2.25 -13.94
N PHE A 118 -12.93 -1.98 -12.75
CA PHE A 118 -12.17 -2.09 -11.49
C PHE A 118 -11.55 -3.48 -11.28
N GLY A 119 -12.29 -4.55 -11.56
CA GLY A 119 -11.78 -5.92 -11.42
C GLY A 119 -10.68 -6.28 -12.43
N ASP A 120 -10.56 -5.51 -13.52
CA ASP A 120 -9.54 -5.74 -14.54
C ASP A 120 -8.15 -5.28 -14.08
N ILE A 121 -8.08 -4.34 -13.14
CA ILE A 121 -6.82 -3.89 -12.57
C ILE A 121 -6.02 -5.08 -12.05
N SER A 122 -6.59 -5.86 -11.15
CA SER A 122 -5.89 -7.01 -10.58
C SER A 122 -5.55 -8.09 -11.62
N ARG A 123 -6.47 -8.33 -12.58
CA ARG A 123 -6.22 -9.29 -13.68
C ARG A 123 -5.05 -8.89 -14.56
N ALA A 124 -4.99 -7.61 -14.93
CA ALA A 124 -3.91 -7.07 -15.76
C ALA A 124 -2.56 -7.13 -15.02
N VAL A 125 -2.55 -6.72 -13.75
CA VAL A 125 -1.34 -6.73 -12.92
C VAL A 125 -0.78 -8.14 -12.75
N PHE A 126 -1.59 -9.12 -12.35
CA PHE A 126 -1.12 -10.50 -12.22
C PHE A 126 -0.62 -11.08 -13.55
N ALA A 127 -1.36 -10.86 -14.64
CA ALA A 127 -0.95 -11.33 -15.96
C ALA A 127 0.35 -10.66 -16.44
N ALA A 128 0.63 -9.43 -16.02
CA ALA A 128 1.90 -8.76 -16.31
C ALA A 128 3.04 -9.36 -15.47
N LEU A 129 2.81 -9.57 -14.17
CA LEU A 129 3.83 -10.15 -13.28
C LEU A 129 4.25 -11.56 -13.68
N ASP A 130 3.36 -12.35 -14.26
CA ASP A 130 3.67 -13.68 -14.78
C ASP A 130 4.60 -13.67 -16.01
N LYS A 131 4.72 -12.53 -16.68
CA LYS A 131 5.49 -12.39 -17.93
C LYS A 131 6.80 -11.64 -17.76
N VAL A 132 6.91 -10.75 -16.77
CA VAL A 132 8.09 -9.94 -16.56
C VAL A 132 9.22 -10.70 -15.87
N LYS A 133 10.46 -10.31 -16.13
CA LYS A 133 11.63 -10.87 -15.46
C LYS A 133 11.92 -10.16 -14.15
N VAL A 134 12.45 -10.93 -13.20
CA VAL A 134 12.99 -10.38 -11.96
C VAL A 134 14.50 -10.29 -12.07
N TYR A 135 15.04 -9.09 -11.92
CA TYR A 135 16.46 -8.81 -11.99
C TYR A 135 17.05 -8.59 -10.59
N GLY A 136 18.38 -8.71 -10.48
CA GLY A 136 19.11 -8.20 -9.30
C GLY A 136 18.95 -6.67 -9.20
N ILE A 137 19.12 -6.11 -7.99
CA ILE A 137 18.91 -4.67 -7.76
C ILE A 137 20.13 -3.88 -8.23
N SER A 138 19.93 -3.05 -9.25
CA SER A 138 20.79 -1.94 -9.67
C SER A 138 19.91 -0.78 -10.15
N GLU A 139 20.47 0.39 -10.34
CA GLU A 139 19.71 1.53 -10.87
C GLU A 139 19.14 1.20 -12.25
N GLU A 140 19.94 0.66 -13.15
CA GLU A 140 19.54 0.28 -14.51
C GLU A 140 18.41 -0.78 -14.48
N SER A 141 18.56 -1.81 -13.64
CA SER A 141 17.58 -2.90 -13.56
C SER A 141 16.23 -2.44 -12.99
N ILE A 142 16.22 -1.44 -12.12
CA ILE A 142 14.99 -0.84 -11.60
C ILE A 142 14.22 -0.14 -12.74
N TYR A 143 14.91 0.68 -13.54
CA TYR A 143 14.28 1.36 -14.68
C TYR A 143 13.83 0.37 -15.75
N GLU A 144 14.65 -0.65 -16.05
CA GLU A 144 14.30 -1.69 -17.01
C GLU A 144 13.06 -2.47 -16.59
N ALA A 145 13.00 -2.94 -15.33
CA ALA A 145 11.87 -3.68 -14.80
C ALA A 145 10.57 -2.85 -14.79
N ARG A 146 10.67 -1.55 -14.47
CA ARG A 146 9.50 -0.64 -14.54
C ARG A 146 9.00 -0.49 -15.96
N ARG A 147 9.91 -0.26 -16.92
CA ARG A 147 9.58 -0.09 -18.33
C ARG A 147 8.94 -1.37 -18.89
N GLU A 148 9.57 -2.54 -18.66
CA GLU A 148 9.08 -3.83 -19.10
C GLU A 148 7.67 -4.12 -18.55
N ALA A 149 7.45 -3.89 -17.25
CA ALA A 149 6.17 -4.13 -16.62
C ALA A 149 5.06 -3.21 -17.14
N ASP A 150 5.35 -1.93 -17.37
CA ASP A 150 4.43 -0.96 -17.95
C ASP A 150 4.02 -1.37 -19.37
N GLU A 151 4.99 -1.70 -20.22
CA GLU A 151 4.77 -2.12 -21.62
C GLU A 151 3.94 -3.41 -21.67
N VAL A 152 4.34 -4.43 -20.91
CA VAL A 152 3.63 -5.72 -20.85
C VAL A 152 2.20 -5.56 -20.34
N CYS A 153 2.00 -4.77 -19.27
CA CYS A 153 0.66 -4.49 -18.75
C CYS A 153 -0.21 -3.75 -19.78
N SER A 154 0.35 -2.76 -20.47
CA SER A 154 -0.35 -2.04 -21.56
C SER A 154 -0.77 -2.98 -22.70
N GLU A 155 0.09 -3.90 -23.12
CA GLU A 155 -0.26 -4.89 -24.15
C GLU A 155 -1.36 -5.84 -23.69
N ILE A 156 -1.31 -6.29 -22.42
CA ILE A 156 -2.36 -7.15 -21.86
C ILE A 156 -3.71 -6.43 -21.88
N ILE A 157 -3.74 -5.19 -21.42
CA ILE A 157 -4.97 -4.39 -21.35
C ILE A 157 -5.58 -4.17 -22.74
N LYS A 158 -4.77 -3.93 -23.77
CA LYS A 158 -5.27 -3.79 -25.16
C LYS A 158 -5.93 -5.05 -25.70
N ASN A 159 -5.66 -6.21 -25.10
CA ASN A 159 -6.19 -7.51 -25.51
C ASN A 159 -7.28 -8.05 -24.56
N MET A 160 -7.70 -7.28 -23.58
CA MET A 160 -8.79 -7.61 -22.64
C MET A 160 -10.15 -7.17 -23.19
#